data_e0ba2aea0beafff7f7780e5d4971689b
#
_entry.id   e0ba2aea0beafff7f7780e5d4971689b
#
_cell.length_a   1.000
_cell.length_b   1.000
_cell.length_c   1.000
_cell.angle_alpha   90.00
_cell.angle_beta   90.00
_cell.angle_gamma   90.00
#
_symmetry.space_group_name_H-M   'P 1'
#
loop_
_entity.id
_entity.type
_entity.pdbx_description
1 polymer ?
#
loop_
_entity_poly.entity_id
_entity_poly.type
_entity_poly.pdbx_seq_one_letter_code
_entity_poly.pdbx_strand_id
1 'polypeptide(L)'
;MLAFAGNSVLCRIALRETGIDAASFTTIRLASGAVVLWLIVRFFRRAQAGGGSWLSALMLFAYAAGFSFAYLSLTTATGALLLFGAVQATMILWGLWRGERFGAWQLAGLALAVGGLVGLLLPGLSAPPLGGAALMLMAGAAWGVYSIRGKGAGDATRVTAGNFLRAVPFAIVLSALSLLPLAEARLDAAGVAYALASGAITSGLGYAIWYTVLPALKATSAATVQLSVPVIAALGGIVFLGEAVTLRFALASSAVLGGIALVILRAPSRRG
;
A
#
# COMPACT_ATOMS: atom_id res chain seq x y z
N MET A 1 0.17 -11.93 0.54
CA MET A 1 0.41 -11.04 1.70
C MET A 1 1.88 -10.82 1.96
N LEU A 2 2.74 -11.85 1.92
CA LEU A 2 4.20 -11.69 2.05
C LEU A 2 4.78 -10.63 1.08
N ALA A 3 4.35 -10.62 -0.19
CA ALA A 3 4.80 -9.62 -1.15
C ALA A 3 4.45 -8.18 -0.73
N PHE A 4 3.23 -7.94 -0.25
CA PHE A 4 2.81 -6.62 0.21
C PHE A 4 3.55 -6.17 1.47
N ALA A 5 3.76 -7.07 2.42
CA ALA A 5 4.58 -6.79 3.61
C ALA A 5 6.05 -6.59 3.23
N GLY A 6 6.59 -7.44 2.35
CA GLY A 6 7.96 -7.33 1.83
C GLY A 6 8.22 -6.00 1.12
N ASN A 7 7.20 -5.44 0.46
CA ASN A 7 7.32 -4.11 -0.13
C ASN A 7 7.62 -3.01 0.91
N SER A 8 6.97 -3.06 2.07
CA SER A 8 7.23 -2.14 3.17
C SER A 8 8.65 -2.32 3.72
N VAL A 9 9.06 -3.57 3.93
CA VAL A 9 10.41 -3.90 4.43
C VAL A 9 11.49 -3.44 3.44
N LEU A 10 11.37 -3.82 2.15
CA LEU A 10 12.35 -3.44 1.12
C LEU A 10 12.47 -1.93 0.96
N CYS A 11 11.34 -1.21 0.95
CA CYS A 11 11.34 0.24 0.86
C CYS A 11 12.04 0.86 2.08
N ARG A 12 11.75 0.39 3.29
CA ARG A 12 12.35 0.92 4.52
C ARG A 12 13.85 0.61 4.58
N ILE A 13 14.27 -0.61 4.22
CA ILE A 13 15.70 -0.96 4.13
C ILE A 13 16.41 -0.04 3.13
N ALA A 14 15.88 0.08 1.91
CA ALA A 14 16.49 0.91 0.87
C ALA A 14 16.69 2.35 1.35
N LEU A 15 15.65 2.97 1.91
CA LEU A 15 15.69 4.39 2.27
C LEU A 15 16.42 4.68 3.60
N ARG A 16 16.65 3.67 4.44
CA ARG A 16 17.34 3.83 5.72
C ARG A 16 18.81 3.40 5.67
N GLU A 17 19.08 2.29 4.98
CA GLU A 17 20.38 1.61 5.05
C GLU A 17 21.22 1.84 3.78
N THR A 18 20.67 2.53 2.75
CA THR A 18 21.37 2.81 1.49
C THR A 18 21.33 4.29 1.12
N GLY A 19 22.06 4.68 0.08
CA GLY A 19 22.11 6.07 -0.37
C GLY A 19 21.03 6.45 -1.37
N ILE A 20 20.07 5.57 -1.70
CA ILE A 20 19.03 5.89 -2.69
C ILE A 20 18.01 6.89 -2.15
N ASP A 21 17.65 7.89 -2.94
CA ASP A 21 16.56 8.81 -2.60
C ASP A 21 15.17 8.22 -2.90
N ALA A 22 14.13 8.78 -2.25
CA ALA A 22 12.76 8.27 -2.34
C ALA A 22 12.14 8.44 -3.74
N ALA A 23 12.53 9.46 -4.51
CA ALA A 23 12.02 9.68 -5.86
C ALA A 23 12.60 8.65 -6.83
N SER A 24 13.93 8.43 -6.79
CA SER A 24 14.62 7.42 -7.57
C SER A 24 14.10 6.00 -7.22
N PHE A 25 13.95 5.69 -5.93
CA PHE A 25 13.35 4.42 -5.49
C PHE A 25 11.94 4.23 -6.08
N THR A 26 11.10 5.25 -6.02
CA THR A 26 9.73 5.20 -6.57
C THR A 26 9.73 4.96 -8.07
N THR A 27 10.60 5.64 -8.80
CA THR A 27 10.70 5.54 -10.27
C THR A 27 11.17 4.15 -10.69
N ILE A 28 12.24 3.63 -10.07
CA ILE A 28 12.78 2.29 -10.38
C ILE A 28 11.73 1.22 -10.01
N ARG A 29 11.07 1.35 -8.86
CA ARG A 29 10.00 0.44 -8.43
C ARG A 29 8.86 0.40 -9.43
N LEU A 30 8.33 1.55 -9.86
CA LEU A 30 7.21 1.61 -10.82
C LEU A 30 7.63 1.11 -12.20
N ALA A 31 8.82 1.46 -12.67
CA ALA A 31 9.33 1.03 -13.97
C ALA A 31 9.57 -0.49 -14.01
N SER A 32 10.25 -1.06 -13.01
CA SER A 32 10.49 -2.51 -12.93
C SER A 32 9.20 -3.31 -12.77
N GLY A 33 8.26 -2.81 -11.97
CA GLY A 33 6.92 -3.39 -11.85
C GLY A 33 6.15 -3.35 -13.18
N ALA A 34 6.23 -2.23 -13.92
CA ALA A 34 5.64 -2.09 -15.24
C ALA A 34 6.21 -3.11 -16.23
N VAL A 35 7.54 -3.27 -16.26
CA VAL A 35 8.21 -4.24 -17.14
C VAL A 35 7.76 -5.66 -16.83
N VAL A 36 7.79 -6.08 -15.56
CA VAL A 36 7.38 -7.44 -15.17
C VAL A 36 5.91 -7.71 -15.50
N LEU A 37 5.02 -6.77 -15.16
CA LEU A 37 3.59 -6.93 -15.50
C LEU A 37 3.35 -6.94 -16.99
N TRP A 38 4.07 -6.13 -17.78
CA TRP A 38 4.01 -6.16 -19.24
C TRP A 38 4.47 -7.50 -19.80
N LEU A 39 5.58 -8.06 -19.29
CA LEU A 39 6.08 -9.39 -19.68
C LEU A 39 5.04 -10.48 -19.35
N ILE A 40 4.44 -10.45 -18.15
CA ILE A 40 3.39 -11.41 -17.77
C ILE A 40 2.20 -11.32 -18.73
N VAL A 41 1.73 -10.11 -19.02
CA VAL A 41 0.61 -9.92 -19.95
C VAL A 41 0.99 -10.37 -21.38
N ARG A 42 2.18 -10.06 -21.84
CA ARG A 42 2.63 -10.37 -23.21
C ARG A 42 2.79 -11.87 -23.46
N PHE A 43 3.28 -12.61 -22.47
CA PHE A 43 3.61 -14.02 -22.65
C PHE A 43 2.56 -15.00 -22.09
N PHE A 44 1.80 -14.61 -21.06
CA PHE A 44 0.92 -15.52 -20.36
C PHE A 44 -0.57 -15.18 -20.44
N ARG A 45 -0.95 -14.03 -21.04
CA ARG A 45 -2.35 -13.61 -21.14
C ARG A 45 -2.78 -13.44 -22.60
N ARG A 46 -3.89 -14.10 -22.98
CA ARG A 46 -4.51 -13.88 -24.31
C ARG A 46 -5.07 -12.46 -24.41
N ALA A 47 -5.14 -11.95 -25.64
CA ALA A 47 -5.63 -10.59 -25.92
C ALA A 47 -7.10 -10.45 -25.50
N GLN A 48 -7.32 -9.74 -24.39
CA GLN A 48 -8.65 -9.29 -23.93
C GLN A 48 -8.63 -7.77 -23.74
N ALA A 49 -9.81 -7.13 -23.79
CA ALA A 49 -9.92 -5.69 -23.59
C ALA A 49 -9.56 -5.29 -22.14
N GLY A 50 -8.90 -4.15 -22.00
CA GLY A 50 -8.54 -3.55 -20.72
C GLY A 50 -7.13 -2.98 -20.75
N GLY A 51 -6.98 -1.65 -20.70
CA GLY A 51 -5.69 -0.96 -20.86
C GLY A 51 -5.29 -0.08 -19.66
N GLY A 52 -6.02 -0.12 -18.55
CA GLY A 52 -5.84 0.82 -17.45
C GLY A 52 -6.37 2.22 -17.76
N SER A 53 -6.18 3.17 -16.85
CA SER A 53 -6.61 4.56 -17.01
C SER A 53 -5.62 5.53 -16.38
N TRP A 54 -5.53 6.76 -16.91
CA TRP A 54 -4.64 7.79 -16.37
C TRP A 54 -4.97 8.18 -14.92
N LEU A 55 -6.25 8.22 -14.56
CA LEU A 55 -6.64 8.52 -13.18
C LEU A 55 -6.24 7.39 -12.22
N SER A 56 -6.39 6.12 -12.61
CA SER A 56 -5.91 5.00 -11.81
C SER A 56 -4.38 4.98 -11.73
N ALA A 57 -3.68 5.34 -12.81
CA ALA A 57 -2.24 5.48 -12.81
C ALA A 57 -1.77 6.62 -11.90
N LEU A 58 -2.48 7.76 -11.87
CA LEU A 58 -2.20 8.85 -10.95
C LEU A 58 -2.40 8.42 -9.49
N MET A 59 -3.46 7.66 -9.18
CA MET A 59 -3.67 7.12 -7.82
C MET A 59 -2.58 6.12 -7.43
N LEU A 60 -2.17 5.26 -8.37
CA LEU A 60 -1.06 4.33 -8.16
C LEU A 60 0.26 5.07 -7.92
N PHE A 61 0.55 6.12 -8.69
CA PHE A 61 1.72 6.98 -8.51
C PHE A 61 1.67 7.71 -7.15
N ALA A 62 0.54 8.34 -6.82
CA ALA A 62 0.37 9.05 -5.55
C ALA A 62 0.57 8.11 -4.34
N TYR A 63 0.03 6.88 -4.44
CA TYR A 63 0.34 5.83 -3.47
C TYR A 63 1.83 5.53 -3.41
N ALA A 64 2.48 5.26 -4.55
CA ALA A 64 3.88 4.83 -4.57
C ALA A 64 4.83 5.92 -4.06
N ALA A 65 4.61 7.17 -4.47
CA ALA A 65 5.40 8.31 -4.03
C ALA A 65 5.17 8.59 -2.52
N GLY A 66 3.92 8.78 -2.11
CA GLY A 66 3.59 9.03 -0.70
C GLY A 66 4.12 7.94 0.24
N PHE A 67 4.04 6.67 -0.18
CA PHE A 67 4.60 5.52 0.53
C PHE A 67 6.13 5.62 0.70
N SER A 68 6.87 5.91 -0.38
CA SER A 68 8.33 6.01 -0.32
C SER A 68 8.76 7.19 0.57
N PHE A 69 8.18 8.36 0.37
CA PHE A 69 8.53 9.54 1.18
C PHE A 69 8.15 9.37 2.66
N ALA A 70 7.04 8.68 2.96
CA ALA A 70 6.65 8.38 4.34
C ALA A 70 7.67 7.47 5.04
N TYR A 71 8.23 6.48 4.33
CA TYR A 71 9.23 5.58 4.89
C TYR A 71 10.62 6.21 5.14
N LEU A 72 10.85 7.44 4.75
CA LEU A 72 12.02 8.18 5.23
C LEU A 72 11.99 8.36 6.76
N SER A 73 10.79 8.50 7.33
CA SER A 73 10.62 8.83 8.76
C SER A 73 9.85 7.78 9.58
N LEU A 74 9.02 6.96 8.93
CA LEU A 74 8.21 5.96 9.64
C LEU A 74 8.94 4.62 9.77
N THR A 75 8.67 3.90 10.85
CA THR A 75 9.04 2.48 10.98
C THR A 75 8.19 1.62 10.04
N THR A 76 8.72 0.44 9.68
CA THR A 76 8.03 -0.53 8.80
C THR A 76 6.64 -0.87 9.33
N ALA A 77 6.54 -1.15 10.63
CA ALA A 77 5.31 -1.51 11.31
C ALA A 77 4.28 -0.38 11.28
N THR A 78 4.69 0.84 11.68
CA THR A 78 3.81 2.01 11.72
C THR A 78 3.33 2.38 10.32
N GLY A 79 4.23 2.39 9.33
CA GLY A 79 3.87 2.70 7.96
C GLY A 79 2.85 1.71 7.39
N ALA A 80 3.06 0.41 7.58
CA ALA A 80 2.11 -0.60 7.12
C ALA A 80 0.75 -0.48 7.82
N LEU A 81 0.71 -0.22 9.13
CA LEU A 81 -0.55 -0.04 9.87
C LEU A 81 -1.34 1.19 9.37
N LEU A 82 -0.67 2.34 9.21
CA LEU A 82 -1.28 3.57 8.71
C LEU A 82 -1.80 3.39 7.27
N LEU A 83 -1.00 2.77 6.41
CA LEU A 83 -1.37 2.50 5.02
C LEU A 83 -2.65 1.66 4.95
N PHE A 84 -2.62 0.47 5.55
CA PHE A 84 -3.75 -0.46 5.46
C PHE A 84 -4.97 0.05 6.24
N GLY A 85 -4.78 0.77 7.34
CA GLY A 85 -5.86 1.48 8.03
C GLY A 85 -6.55 2.49 7.12
N ALA A 86 -5.80 3.33 6.41
CA ALA A 86 -6.33 4.32 5.48
C ALA A 86 -6.99 3.68 4.24
N VAL A 87 -6.42 2.59 3.71
CA VAL A 87 -7.06 1.80 2.63
C VAL A 87 -8.44 1.33 3.04
N GLN A 88 -8.53 0.69 4.20
CA GLN A 88 -9.81 0.17 4.71
C GLN A 88 -10.80 1.31 5.01
N ALA A 89 -10.34 2.39 5.65
CA ALA A 89 -11.16 3.56 5.91
C ALA A 89 -11.74 4.13 4.60
N THR A 90 -10.92 4.27 3.56
CA THR A 90 -11.36 4.77 2.25
C THR A 90 -12.42 3.86 1.62
N MET A 91 -12.23 2.54 1.68
CA MET A 91 -13.18 1.57 1.13
C MET A 91 -14.49 1.55 1.93
N ILE A 92 -14.42 1.67 3.25
CA ILE A 92 -15.58 1.75 4.14
C ILE A 92 -16.39 3.02 3.88
N LEU A 93 -15.71 4.18 3.83
CA LEU A 93 -16.35 5.47 3.54
C LEU A 93 -17.03 5.48 2.16
N TRP A 94 -16.38 4.86 1.16
CA TRP A 94 -16.98 4.69 -0.16
C TRP A 94 -18.25 3.83 -0.09
N GLY A 95 -18.25 2.72 0.66
CA GLY A 95 -19.42 1.87 0.87
C GLY A 95 -20.58 2.64 1.51
N LEU A 96 -20.31 3.42 2.57
CA LEU A 96 -21.29 4.28 3.22
C LEU A 96 -21.86 5.32 2.26
N TRP A 97 -21.02 5.98 1.49
CA TRP A 97 -21.46 6.96 0.48
C TRP A 97 -22.34 6.33 -0.60
N ARG A 98 -22.11 5.05 -0.94
CA ARG A 98 -22.94 4.25 -1.85
C ARG A 98 -24.22 3.73 -1.23
N GLY A 99 -24.53 4.12 0.02
CA GLY A 99 -25.76 3.75 0.72
C GLY A 99 -25.68 2.45 1.51
N GLU A 100 -24.51 1.87 1.72
CA GLU A 100 -24.34 0.74 2.63
C GLU A 100 -24.68 1.17 4.06
N ARG A 101 -25.51 0.41 4.77
CA ARG A 101 -25.88 0.69 6.16
C ARG A 101 -25.09 -0.20 7.08
N PHE A 102 -24.48 0.38 8.10
CA PHE A 102 -23.72 -0.35 9.10
C PHE A 102 -24.60 -0.73 10.28
N GLY A 103 -24.46 -1.98 10.72
CA GLY A 103 -25.00 -2.43 11.99
C GLY A 103 -24.17 -1.93 13.18
N ALA A 104 -24.73 -2.07 14.39
CA ALA A 104 -24.09 -1.59 15.63
C ALA A 104 -22.66 -2.13 15.82
N TRP A 105 -22.43 -3.40 15.51
CA TRP A 105 -21.10 -4.03 15.60
C TRP A 105 -20.08 -3.44 14.60
N GLN A 106 -20.52 -3.07 13.41
CA GLN A 106 -19.66 -2.43 12.41
C GLN A 106 -19.30 -0.99 12.82
N LEU A 107 -20.25 -0.26 13.41
CA LEU A 107 -19.99 1.07 13.97
C LEU A 107 -19.03 0.99 15.16
N ALA A 108 -19.19 0.02 16.06
CA ALA A 108 -18.27 -0.22 17.16
C ALA A 108 -16.86 -0.56 16.65
N GLY A 109 -16.76 -1.41 15.63
CA GLY A 109 -15.48 -1.73 14.97
C GLY A 109 -14.81 -0.52 14.32
N LEU A 110 -15.59 0.32 13.65
CA LEU A 110 -15.11 1.56 13.06
C LEU A 110 -14.61 2.54 14.13
N ALA A 111 -15.38 2.74 15.20
CA ALA A 111 -14.99 3.58 16.32
C ALA A 111 -13.69 3.08 16.98
N LEU A 112 -13.55 1.76 17.18
CA LEU A 112 -12.33 1.16 17.70
C LEU A 112 -11.13 1.37 16.78
N ALA A 113 -11.30 1.20 15.47
CA ALA A 113 -10.23 1.42 14.50
C ALA A 113 -9.78 2.89 14.45
N VAL A 114 -10.74 3.82 14.43
CA VAL A 114 -10.45 5.26 14.45
C VAL A 114 -9.80 5.65 15.78
N GLY A 115 -10.31 5.17 16.91
CA GLY A 115 -9.74 5.41 18.23
C GLY A 115 -8.30 4.90 18.35
N GLY A 116 -8.02 3.72 17.82
CA GLY A 116 -6.66 3.16 17.74
C GLY A 116 -5.72 4.02 16.90
N LEU A 117 -6.18 4.49 15.74
CA LEU A 117 -5.41 5.37 14.87
C LEU A 117 -5.13 6.73 15.52
N VAL A 118 -6.15 7.35 16.11
CA VAL A 118 -5.99 8.59 16.88
C VAL A 118 -5.00 8.38 18.03
N GLY A 119 -5.17 7.30 18.81
CA GLY A 119 -4.27 6.95 19.91
C GLY A 119 -2.81 6.78 19.45
N LEU A 120 -2.57 6.24 18.26
CA LEU A 120 -1.24 6.13 17.68
C LEU A 120 -0.64 7.51 17.35
N LEU A 121 -1.44 8.44 16.87
CA LEU A 121 -1.00 9.76 16.38
C LEU A 121 -0.98 10.84 17.45
N LEU A 122 -1.57 10.61 18.64
CA LEU A 122 -1.51 11.57 19.75
C LEU A 122 -0.05 11.95 20.08
N PRO A 123 0.25 13.21 20.37
CA PRO A 123 1.59 13.64 20.75
C PRO A 123 2.17 12.83 21.94
N GLY A 124 3.48 12.62 21.94
CA GLY A 124 4.20 11.90 23.00
C GLY A 124 5.51 11.28 22.50
N LEU A 125 6.33 10.75 23.41
CA LEU A 125 7.68 10.27 23.13
C LEU A 125 7.76 9.18 22.04
N SER A 126 6.72 8.35 21.89
CA SER A 126 6.66 7.28 20.87
C SER A 126 5.68 7.57 19.74
N ALA A 127 5.27 8.83 19.56
CA ALA A 127 4.41 9.20 18.44
C ALA A 127 5.19 9.18 17.12
N PRO A 128 4.58 8.69 16.03
CA PRO A 128 5.22 8.76 14.72
C PRO A 128 5.30 10.21 14.24
N PRO A 129 6.31 10.56 13.41
CA PRO A 129 6.40 11.87 12.78
C PRO A 129 5.14 12.19 11.97
N LEU A 130 4.48 13.32 12.28
CA LEU A 130 3.18 13.68 11.68
C LEU A 130 3.26 13.83 10.14
N GLY A 131 4.35 14.38 9.61
CA GLY A 131 4.56 14.50 8.16
C GLY A 131 4.56 13.14 7.46
N GLY A 132 5.34 12.19 7.98
CA GLY A 132 5.37 10.83 7.47
C GLY A 132 4.03 10.11 7.63
N ALA A 133 3.36 10.30 8.77
CA ALA A 133 2.04 9.71 9.01
C ALA A 133 0.99 10.27 8.02
N ALA A 134 0.97 11.57 7.79
CA ALA A 134 0.07 12.21 6.82
C ALA A 134 0.31 11.69 5.39
N LEU A 135 1.58 11.61 4.96
CA LEU A 135 1.96 11.05 3.67
C LEU A 135 1.49 9.59 3.52
N MET A 136 1.67 8.78 4.56
CA MET A 136 1.25 7.38 4.52
C MET A 136 -0.28 7.21 4.50
N LEU A 137 -1.02 8.05 5.23
CA LEU A 137 -2.48 8.07 5.19
C LEU A 137 -2.99 8.49 3.80
N MET A 138 -2.40 9.50 3.18
CA MET A 138 -2.71 9.91 1.80
C MET A 138 -2.38 8.81 0.80
N ALA A 139 -1.24 8.13 0.95
CA ALA A 139 -0.87 6.97 0.14
C ALA A 139 -1.91 5.84 0.28
N GLY A 140 -2.37 5.56 1.49
CA GLY A 140 -3.43 4.58 1.74
C GLY A 140 -4.77 4.98 1.12
N ALA A 141 -5.16 6.23 1.21
CA ALA A 141 -6.36 6.75 0.55
C ALA A 141 -6.26 6.61 -0.98
N ALA A 142 -5.12 6.98 -1.58
CA ALA A 142 -4.88 6.82 -3.01
C ALA A 142 -4.96 5.35 -3.44
N TRP A 143 -4.37 4.44 -2.66
CA TRP A 143 -4.47 3.00 -2.89
C TRP A 143 -5.91 2.47 -2.73
N GLY A 144 -6.67 2.99 -1.76
CA GLY A 144 -8.10 2.68 -1.57
C GLY A 144 -8.92 3.08 -2.80
N VAL A 145 -8.73 4.30 -3.30
CA VAL A 145 -9.38 4.79 -4.53
C VAL A 145 -8.96 3.94 -5.74
N TYR A 146 -7.66 3.64 -5.89
CA TYR A 146 -7.16 2.74 -6.93
C TYR A 146 -7.86 1.38 -6.89
N SER A 147 -7.99 0.78 -5.71
CA SER A 147 -8.63 -0.52 -5.50
C SER A 147 -10.12 -0.51 -5.83
N ILE A 148 -10.84 0.56 -5.45
CA ILE A 148 -12.26 0.75 -5.79
C ILE A 148 -12.45 0.84 -7.30
N ARG A 149 -11.59 1.60 -8.00
CA ARG A 149 -11.63 1.76 -9.45
C ARG A 149 -11.26 0.50 -10.22
N GLY A 150 -10.46 -0.38 -9.63
CA GLY A 150 -10.08 -1.68 -10.21
C GLY A 150 -11.21 -2.71 -10.24
N LYS A 151 -12.27 -2.53 -9.43
CA LYS A 151 -13.40 -3.46 -9.39
C LYS A 151 -14.17 -3.42 -10.72
N GLY A 152 -14.31 -4.58 -11.37
CA GLY A 152 -15.10 -4.71 -12.62
C GLY A 152 -14.41 -4.21 -13.89
N ALA A 153 -13.13 -3.88 -13.84
CA ALA A 153 -12.39 -3.31 -14.96
C ALA A 153 -11.85 -4.35 -15.99
N GLY A 154 -12.38 -5.56 -16.03
CA GLY A 154 -11.94 -6.64 -16.91
C GLY A 154 -10.75 -7.44 -16.36
N ASP A 155 -9.78 -7.84 -17.21
CA ASP A 155 -8.57 -8.54 -16.72
C ASP A 155 -7.74 -7.63 -15.80
N ALA A 156 -7.84 -7.90 -14.51
CA ALA A 156 -7.22 -7.07 -13.48
C ALA A 156 -5.69 -7.02 -13.61
N THR A 157 -5.02 -8.08 -14.09
CA THR A 157 -3.58 -8.09 -14.33
C THR A 157 -3.21 -7.15 -15.48
N ARG A 158 -3.98 -7.16 -16.57
CA ARG A 158 -3.77 -6.29 -17.74
C ARG A 158 -4.05 -4.83 -17.39
N VAL A 159 -5.14 -4.56 -16.67
CA VAL A 159 -5.47 -3.20 -16.20
C VAL A 159 -4.36 -2.67 -15.29
N THR A 160 -3.84 -3.50 -14.39
CA THR A 160 -2.73 -3.13 -13.51
C THR A 160 -1.44 -2.86 -14.31
N ALA A 161 -1.10 -3.70 -15.29
CA ALA A 161 0.05 -3.46 -16.18
C ALA A 161 -0.08 -2.11 -16.91
N GLY A 162 -1.26 -1.81 -17.46
CA GLY A 162 -1.53 -0.54 -18.12
C GLY A 162 -1.47 0.68 -17.19
N ASN A 163 -1.87 0.51 -15.91
CA ASN A 163 -1.76 1.56 -14.91
C ASN A 163 -0.30 1.79 -14.49
N PHE A 164 0.49 0.72 -14.30
CA PHE A 164 1.91 0.85 -14.01
C PHE A 164 2.66 1.56 -15.15
N LEU A 165 2.44 1.18 -16.41
CA LEU A 165 3.04 1.85 -17.56
C LEU A 165 2.72 3.34 -17.61
N ARG A 166 1.48 3.73 -17.31
CA ARG A 166 1.07 5.15 -17.25
C ARG A 166 1.53 5.88 -16.00
N ALA A 167 1.87 5.17 -14.93
CA ALA A 167 2.40 5.77 -13.71
C ALA A 167 3.89 6.15 -13.85
N VAL A 168 4.64 5.47 -14.73
CA VAL A 168 6.07 5.74 -14.96
C VAL A 168 6.34 7.20 -15.36
N PRO A 169 5.64 7.83 -16.32
CA PRO A 169 5.83 9.25 -16.62
C PRO A 169 5.73 10.18 -15.42
N PHE A 170 4.76 9.97 -14.53
CA PHE A 170 4.63 10.77 -13.29
C PHE A 170 5.84 10.58 -12.37
N ALA A 171 6.36 9.34 -12.27
CA ALA A 171 7.53 9.05 -11.46
C ALA A 171 8.81 9.67 -12.07
N ILE A 172 8.96 9.67 -13.40
CA ILE A 172 10.06 10.34 -14.09
C ILE A 172 10.03 11.84 -13.81
N VAL A 173 8.86 12.47 -13.87
CA VAL A 173 8.72 13.89 -13.52
C VAL A 173 9.11 14.14 -12.06
N LEU A 174 8.70 13.28 -11.12
CA LEU A 174 9.11 13.38 -9.72
C LEU A 174 10.63 13.28 -9.57
N SER A 175 11.29 12.33 -10.24
CA SER A 175 12.75 12.20 -10.22
C SER A 175 13.45 13.37 -10.90
N ALA A 176 12.89 13.92 -11.99
CA ALA A 176 13.45 15.10 -12.64
C ALA A 176 13.38 16.33 -11.73
N LEU A 177 12.32 16.49 -10.95
CA LEU A 177 12.20 17.55 -9.94
C LEU A 177 13.23 17.38 -8.80
N SER A 178 13.60 16.14 -8.46
CA SER A 178 14.63 15.87 -7.45
C SER A 178 16.07 16.13 -7.95
N LEU A 179 16.27 16.36 -9.25
CA LEU A 179 17.55 16.77 -9.83
C LEU A 179 17.78 18.30 -9.80
N LEU A 180 16.76 19.08 -9.39
CA LEU A 180 16.95 20.53 -9.24
C LEU A 180 17.96 20.83 -8.13
N PRO A 181 18.68 21.98 -8.17
CA PRO A 181 19.82 22.27 -7.28
C PRO A 181 19.57 22.22 -5.79
N LEU A 182 18.30 22.15 -5.37
CA LEU A 182 17.86 22.08 -3.96
C LEU A 182 17.60 20.64 -3.46
N ALA A 183 17.65 19.63 -4.35
CA ALA A 183 17.39 18.23 -4.01
C ALA A 183 18.55 17.37 -4.53
N GLU A 184 19.15 16.59 -3.65
CA GLU A 184 20.24 15.67 -4.02
C GLU A 184 19.63 14.34 -4.46
N ALA A 185 19.56 14.11 -5.78
CA ALA A 185 19.28 12.77 -6.31
C ALA A 185 20.48 11.87 -6.02
N ARG A 186 20.24 10.78 -5.31
CA ARG A 186 21.28 9.83 -4.93
C ARG A 186 20.90 8.42 -5.39
N LEU A 187 21.84 7.75 -6.02
CA LEU A 187 21.73 6.37 -6.46
C LEU A 187 22.91 5.59 -5.92
N ASP A 188 22.63 4.41 -5.37
CA ASP A 188 23.66 3.41 -5.09
C ASP A 188 23.19 2.02 -5.55
N ALA A 189 24.12 1.09 -5.71
CA ALA A 189 23.82 -0.23 -6.26
C ALA A 189 22.89 -1.05 -5.36
N ALA A 190 23.04 -0.95 -4.03
CA ALA A 190 22.19 -1.67 -3.07
C ALA A 190 20.76 -1.11 -3.07
N GLY A 191 20.62 0.22 -3.05
CA GLY A 191 19.32 0.90 -3.12
C GLY A 191 18.58 0.59 -4.42
N VAL A 192 19.29 0.58 -5.55
CA VAL A 192 18.72 0.18 -6.86
C VAL A 192 18.27 -1.29 -6.82
N ALA A 193 19.07 -2.20 -6.25
CA ALA A 193 18.68 -3.61 -6.13
C ALA A 193 17.39 -3.78 -5.28
N TYR A 194 17.27 -3.09 -4.15
CA TYR A 194 16.06 -3.09 -3.35
C TYR A 194 14.85 -2.49 -4.09
N ALA A 195 15.04 -1.41 -4.84
CA ALA A 195 13.99 -0.81 -5.66
C ALA A 195 13.51 -1.74 -6.77
N LEU A 196 14.43 -2.42 -7.46
CA LEU A 196 14.13 -3.44 -8.46
C LEU A 196 13.37 -4.62 -7.85
N ALA A 197 13.81 -5.15 -6.70
CA ALA A 197 13.13 -6.22 -5.99
C ALA A 197 11.71 -5.80 -5.55
N SER A 198 11.57 -4.58 -5.02
CA SER A 198 10.28 -4.00 -4.65
C SER A 198 9.35 -3.86 -5.86
N GLY A 199 9.83 -3.40 -6.99
CA GLY A 199 9.04 -3.24 -8.20
C GLY A 199 8.73 -4.57 -8.90
N ALA A 200 9.76 -5.36 -9.19
CA ALA A 200 9.60 -6.60 -9.96
C ALA A 200 8.90 -7.70 -9.17
N ILE A 201 9.36 -7.96 -7.93
CA ILE A 201 8.88 -9.09 -7.14
C ILE A 201 7.63 -8.71 -6.34
N THR A 202 7.73 -7.70 -5.46
CA THR A 202 6.63 -7.42 -4.53
C THR A 202 5.48 -6.68 -5.17
N SER A 203 5.74 -5.83 -6.16
CA SER A 203 4.69 -5.15 -6.92
C SER A 203 4.30 -5.96 -8.18
N GLY A 204 5.21 -6.26 -9.11
CA GLY A 204 4.88 -6.94 -10.37
C GLY A 204 4.29 -8.33 -10.16
N LEU A 205 5.09 -9.26 -9.64
CA LEU A 205 4.64 -10.63 -9.37
C LEU A 205 3.59 -10.68 -8.27
N GLY A 206 3.76 -9.91 -7.19
CA GLY A 206 2.83 -9.86 -6.08
C GLY A 206 1.40 -9.49 -6.51
N TYR A 207 1.23 -8.48 -7.36
CA TYR A 207 -0.07 -8.10 -7.90
C TYR A 207 -0.60 -9.13 -8.90
N ALA A 208 0.25 -9.68 -9.77
CA ALA A 208 -0.19 -10.70 -10.72
C ALA A 208 -0.76 -11.93 -9.99
N ILE A 209 -0.08 -12.41 -8.95
CA ILE A 209 -0.55 -13.52 -8.10
C ILE A 209 -1.85 -13.12 -7.38
N TRP A 210 -1.87 -11.95 -6.73
CA TRP A 210 -3.03 -11.48 -5.99
C TRP A 210 -4.29 -11.42 -6.86
N TYR A 211 -4.20 -10.80 -8.03
CA TYR A 211 -5.34 -10.67 -8.94
C TYR A 211 -5.75 -11.99 -9.63
N THR A 212 -4.87 -12.98 -9.67
CA THR A 212 -5.22 -14.33 -10.13
C THR A 212 -6.03 -15.09 -9.07
N VAL A 213 -5.68 -14.91 -7.78
CA VAL A 213 -6.34 -15.61 -6.67
C VAL A 213 -7.60 -14.89 -6.18
N LEU A 214 -7.64 -13.56 -6.27
CA LEU A 214 -8.72 -12.72 -5.74
C LEU A 214 -10.13 -13.12 -6.20
N PRO A 215 -10.39 -13.48 -7.47
CA PRO A 215 -11.72 -13.90 -7.91
C PRO A 215 -12.24 -15.18 -7.24
N ALA A 216 -11.35 -16.05 -6.76
CA ALA A 216 -11.71 -17.28 -6.03
C ALA A 216 -12.01 -17.02 -4.55
N LEU A 217 -11.72 -15.84 -4.03
CA LEU A 217 -11.93 -15.49 -2.63
C LEU A 217 -13.24 -14.70 -2.44
N LYS A 218 -13.97 -15.04 -1.38
CA LYS A 218 -15.06 -14.17 -0.89
C LYS A 218 -14.46 -12.82 -0.48
N ALA A 219 -15.20 -11.73 -0.69
CA ALA A 219 -14.74 -10.38 -0.37
C ALA A 219 -14.28 -10.25 1.10
N THR A 220 -15.01 -10.86 2.04
CA THR A 220 -14.64 -10.91 3.45
C THR A 220 -13.33 -11.63 3.69
N SER A 221 -13.11 -12.79 3.04
CA SER A 221 -11.87 -13.56 3.16
C SER A 221 -10.68 -12.77 2.60
N ALA A 222 -10.84 -12.14 1.43
CA ALA A 222 -9.82 -11.30 0.83
C ALA A 222 -9.43 -10.13 1.75
N ALA A 223 -10.42 -9.45 2.32
CA ALA A 223 -10.20 -8.34 3.25
C ALA A 223 -9.51 -8.82 4.55
N THR A 224 -9.98 -9.94 5.14
CA THR A 224 -9.39 -10.50 6.37
C THR A 224 -7.92 -10.91 6.16
N VAL A 225 -7.61 -11.56 5.03
CA VAL A 225 -6.23 -11.96 4.71
C VAL A 225 -5.32 -10.73 4.57
N GLN A 226 -5.81 -9.61 4.05
CA GLN A 226 -5.03 -8.37 3.96
C GLN A 226 -4.65 -7.79 5.34
N LEU A 227 -5.43 -8.04 6.40
CA LEU A 227 -5.09 -7.59 7.75
C LEU A 227 -3.81 -8.26 8.31
N SER A 228 -3.36 -9.35 7.71
CA SER A 228 -2.08 -9.97 8.07
C SER A 228 -0.87 -9.14 7.62
N VAL A 229 -1.03 -8.24 6.64
CA VAL A 229 0.10 -7.49 6.06
C VAL A 229 0.81 -6.59 7.07
N PRO A 230 0.13 -5.75 7.87
CA PRO A 230 0.80 -4.95 8.90
C PRO A 230 1.54 -5.80 9.94
N VAL A 231 1.00 -6.97 10.30
CA VAL A 231 1.63 -7.89 11.25
C VAL A 231 2.91 -8.48 10.66
N ILE A 232 2.86 -8.96 9.42
CA ILE A 232 4.03 -9.51 8.73
C ILE A 232 5.08 -8.42 8.48
N ALA A 233 4.66 -7.21 8.13
CA ALA A 233 5.56 -6.06 7.96
C ALA A 233 6.24 -5.68 9.29
N ALA A 234 5.51 -5.71 10.41
CA ALA A 234 6.08 -5.47 11.74
C ALA A 234 7.14 -6.51 12.10
N LEU A 235 6.85 -7.79 11.86
CA LEU A 235 7.83 -8.87 12.05
C LEU A 235 9.06 -8.67 11.16
N GLY A 236 8.86 -8.28 9.91
CA GLY A 236 9.96 -7.95 9.00
C GLY A 236 10.80 -6.76 9.48
N GLY A 237 10.18 -5.71 10.01
CA GLY A 237 10.88 -4.56 10.61
C GLY A 237 11.73 -4.96 11.82
N ILE A 238 11.21 -5.84 12.67
CA ILE A 238 11.97 -6.37 13.83
C ILE A 238 13.17 -7.18 13.33
N VAL A 239 12.94 -8.15 12.44
CA VAL A 239 13.96 -9.14 12.03
C VAL A 239 15.06 -8.50 11.18
N PHE A 240 14.72 -7.65 10.21
CA PHE A 240 15.67 -7.12 9.23
C PHE A 240 16.21 -5.74 9.57
N LEU A 241 15.51 -4.95 10.40
CA LEU A 241 15.87 -3.56 10.70
C LEU A 241 16.07 -3.31 12.19
N GLY A 242 15.85 -4.32 13.05
CA GLY A 242 15.96 -4.16 14.51
C GLY A 242 14.95 -3.16 15.09
N GLU A 243 13.81 -2.93 14.42
CA GLU A 243 12.81 -1.97 14.86
C GLU A 243 12.11 -2.45 16.15
N ALA A 244 12.05 -1.59 17.16
CA ALA A 244 11.36 -1.91 18.41
C ALA A 244 9.85 -1.72 18.30
N VAL A 245 9.10 -2.65 18.87
CA VAL A 245 7.65 -2.52 19.03
C VAL A 245 7.35 -1.82 20.34
N THR A 246 6.80 -0.60 20.23
CA THR A 246 6.36 0.13 21.44
C THR A 246 5.00 -0.40 21.92
N LEU A 247 4.73 -0.28 23.22
CA LEU A 247 3.41 -0.63 23.79
C LEU A 247 2.29 0.16 23.10
N ARG A 248 2.55 1.44 22.82
CA ARG A 248 1.62 2.29 22.05
C ARG A 248 1.26 1.69 20.69
N PHE A 249 2.27 1.27 19.93
CA PHE A 249 2.06 0.60 18.65
C PHE A 249 1.28 -0.70 18.82
N ALA A 250 1.60 -1.53 19.81
CA ALA A 250 0.92 -2.79 20.05
C ALA A 250 -0.58 -2.58 20.37
N LEU A 251 -0.90 -1.63 21.24
CA LEU A 251 -2.28 -1.29 21.58
C LEU A 251 -3.04 -0.68 20.40
N ALA A 252 -2.44 0.27 19.71
CA ALA A 252 -3.04 0.90 18.54
C ALA A 252 -3.27 -0.11 17.40
N SER A 253 -2.29 -0.97 17.11
CA SER A 253 -2.46 -2.00 16.06
C SER A 253 -3.53 -3.01 16.41
N SER A 254 -3.63 -3.45 17.66
CA SER A 254 -4.70 -4.33 18.13
C SER A 254 -6.07 -3.67 17.97
N ALA A 255 -6.21 -2.39 18.30
CA ALA A 255 -7.45 -1.64 18.14
C ALA A 255 -7.81 -1.44 16.66
N VAL A 256 -6.84 -1.02 15.83
CA VAL A 256 -7.07 -0.79 14.39
C VAL A 256 -7.42 -2.09 13.68
N LEU A 257 -6.60 -3.13 13.82
CA LEU A 257 -6.81 -4.40 13.14
C LEU A 257 -8.04 -5.14 13.66
N GLY A 258 -8.26 -5.15 14.98
CA GLY A 258 -9.45 -5.73 15.61
C GLY A 258 -10.74 -5.00 15.21
N GLY A 259 -10.70 -3.67 15.18
CA GLY A 259 -11.82 -2.84 14.71
C GLY A 259 -12.17 -3.11 13.24
N ILE A 260 -11.18 -3.15 12.36
CA ILE A 260 -11.38 -3.47 10.94
C ILE A 260 -11.90 -4.91 10.77
N ALA A 261 -11.34 -5.87 11.51
CA ALA A 261 -11.82 -7.25 11.50
C ALA A 261 -13.31 -7.34 11.90
N LEU A 262 -13.70 -6.59 12.92
CA LEU A 262 -15.10 -6.55 13.38
C LEU A 262 -16.03 -5.97 12.31
N VAL A 263 -15.63 -4.91 11.60
CA VAL A 263 -16.38 -4.35 10.47
C VAL A 263 -16.57 -5.38 9.36
N ILE A 264 -15.51 -6.09 9.00
CA ILE A 264 -15.52 -7.05 7.88
C ILE A 264 -16.34 -8.29 8.23
N LEU A 265 -16.11 -8.89 9.40
CA LEU A 265 -16.71 -10.16 9.79
C LEU A 265 -18.22 -10.05 10.14
N ARG A 266 -18.66 -8.87 10.53
CA ARG A 266 -20.07 -8.57 10.83
C ARG A 266 -20.80 -7.89 9.69
N ALA A 267 -20.20 -7.79 8.51
CA ALA A 267 -20.91 -7.32 7.32
C ALA A 267 -22.06 -8.27 6.99
N PRO A 268 -23.30 -7.78 6.77
CA PRO A 268 -24.40 -8.62 6.39
C PRO A 268 -24.06 -9.37 5.11
N SER A 269 -24.26 -10.70 5.11
CA SER A 269 -24.10 -11.47 3.88
C SER A 269 -25.12 -10.94 2.88
N ARG A 270 -24.68 -10.37 1.76
CA ARG A 270 -25.57 -10.09 0.63
C ARG A 270 -26.16 -11.45 0.24
N ARG A 271 -27.42 -11.71 0.63
CA ARG A 271 -28.20 -12.76 0.00
C ARG A 271 -28.33 -12.34 -1.46
N GLY A 272 -27.74 -13.16 -2.35
CA GLY A 272 -27.79 -12.99 -3.79
C GLY A 272 -29.21 -13.07 -4.33
#